data_4f8d1711c12e8ac130507eee503f8089
#
_entry.id   4f8d1711c12e8ac130507eee503f8089
#
_cell.length_a   1.000
_cell.length_b   1.000
_cell.length_c   1.000
_cell.angle_alpha   90.00
_cell.angle_beta   90.00
_cell.angle_gamma   90.00
#
_symmetry.space_group_name_H-M   'P 1'
#
loop_
_entity.id
_entity.type
_entity.pdbx_description
1 polymer ?
#
loop_
_entity_poly.entity_id
_entity_poly.type
_entity_poly.pdbx_seq_one_letter_code
_entity_poly.pdbx_strand_id
1 'polypeptide(L)'
;MFNPFFMFATGIENSNPTIEDGRVRVDEMDKCGFYRHWRTDFDLVADLGVSFLRFGPPLHRTYLGADRYDWSFADETLGRLKQLD
;
A
#
# COMPACT_ATOMS: atom_id res chain seq x y z
N MET A 1 11.34 17.18 -3.14
CA MET A 1 12.79 17.32 -3.34
C MET A 1 13.52 16.41 -2.38
N PHE A 2 14.45 15.62 -2.88
CA PHE A 2 15.24 14.72 -2.05
C PHE A 2 16.36 15.49 -1.32
N ASN A 3 16.40 15.35 0.02
CA ASN A 3 17.46 15.92 0.85
C ASN A 3 18.25 14.79 1.51
N PRO A 4 19.52 14.54 1.10
CA PRO A 4 20.29 13.41 1.64
C PRO A 4 20.70 13.59 3.11
N PHE A 5 20.59 14.79 3.65
CA PHE A 5 20.97 15.08 5.03
C PHE A 5 19.81 14.99 6.03
N PHE A 6 18.59 15.09 5.52
CA PHE A 6 17.40 15.01 6.36
C PHE A 6 16.26 14.43 5.53
N MET A 7 15.76 13.27 5.95
CA MET A 7 14.76 12.53 5.19
C MET A 7 13.49 12.34 6.01
N PHE A 8 12.37 12.77 5.43
CA PHE A 8 11.06 12.45 5.97
C PHE A 8 10.50 11.23 5.24
N ALA A 9 9.88 10.35 6.01
CA ALA A 9 9.20 9.19 5.47
C ALA A 9 7.82 9.07 6.09
N THR A 10 6.89 8.49 5.35
CA THR A 10 5.59 8.10 5.88
C THR A 10 5.28 6.67 5.46
N GLY A 11 4.20 6.10 5.95
CA GLY A 11 3.85 4.73 5.64
C GLY A 11 2.37 4.53 5.45
N ILE A 12 2.03 3.60 4.58
CA ILE A 12 0.67 3.08 4.43
C ILE A 12 0.73 1.64 4.91
N GLU A 13 0.04 1.37 6.00
CA GLU A 13 0.08 0.04 6.62
C GLU A 13 -0.90 -0.90 5.97
N ASN A 14 -0.39 -2.10 5.67
CA ASN A 14 -1.17 -3.19 5.09
C ASN A 14 -1.39 -4.23 6.18
N SER A 15 -2.59 -4.27 6.73
CA SER A 15 -2.91 -5.11 7.87
C SER A 15 -4.16 -5.95 7.60
N ASN A 16 -4.08 -7.24 7.88
CA ASN A 16 -5.17 -8.19 7.67
C ASN A 16 -5.37 -9.04 8.93
N PRO A 17 -5.76 -8.45 10.06
CA PRO A 17 -5.94 -9.21 11.30
C PRO A 17 -7.14 -10.13 11.22
N THR A 18 -7.12 -11.17 12.06
CA THR A 18 -8.30 -11.99 12.28
C THR A 18 -8.97 -11.58 13.59
N ILE A 19 -10.29 -11.64 13.60
CA ILE A 19 -11.10 -11.37 14.78
C ILE A 19 -12.03 -12.57 15.06
N GLU A 20 -12.79 -12.52 16.15
CA GLU A 20 -13.72 -13.59 16.52
C GLU A 20 -13.03 -14.96 16.59
N ASP A 21 -11.94 -15.03 17.37
CA ASP A 21 -11.15 -16.25 17.57
C ASP A 21 -10.60 -16.82 16.26
N GLY A 22 -10.22 -15.93 15.33
CA GLY A 22 -9.63 -16.33 14.06
C GLY A 22 -10.62 -16.72 12.97
N ARG A 23 -11.92 -16.56 13.23
CA ARG A 23 -12.96 -16.95 12.26
C ARG A 23 -13.22 -15.90 11.20
N VAL A 24 -12.91 -14.64 11.47
CA VAL A 24 -13.16 -13.53 10.56
C VAL A 24 -11.85 -12.81 10.29
N ARG A 25 -11.51 -12.66 8.99
CA ARG A 25 -10.38 -11.84 8.58
C ARG A 25 -10.87 -10.45 8.19
N VAL A 26 -10.19 -9.44 8.69
CA VAL A 26 -10.50 -8.04 8.38
C VAL A 26 -9.37 -7.48 7.53
N ASP A 27 -9.73 -6.91 6.39
CA ASP A 27 -8.78 -6.17 5.55
C ASP A 27 -8.89 -4.68 5.90
N GLU A 28 -7.90 -4.18 6.63
CA GLU A 28 -7.89 -2.79 7.07
C GLU A 28 -7.77 -1.81 5.90
N MET A 29 -7.12 -2.19 4.81
CA MET A 29 -7.07 -1.36 3.60
C MET A 29 -8.44 -1.19 2.98
N ASP A 30 -9.25 -2.26 2.95
CA ASP A 30 -10.62 -2.19 2.47
C ASP A 30 -11.48 -1.30 3.39
N LYS A 31 -11.31 -1.44 4.69
CA LYS A 31 -12.05 -0.64 5.67
C LYS A 31 -11.81 0.85 5.52
N CYS A 32 -10.60 1.28 5.21
CA CYS A 32 -10.30 2.70 5.02
C CYS A 32 -10.46 3.17 3.58
N GLY A 33 -10.96 2.32 2.70
CA GLY A 33 -11.24 2.66 1.31
C GLY A 33 -10.01 2.76 0.42
N PHE A 34 -8.89 2.18 0.83
CA PHE A 34 -7.63 2.30 0.11
C PHE A 34 -7.73 1.80 -1.33
N TYR A 35 -8.43 0.69 -1.56
CA TYR A 35 -8.54 0.12 -2.91
C TYR A 35 -9.25 1.03 -3.91
N ARG A 36 -10.07 1.97 -3.41
CA ARG A 36 -10.76 2.96 -4.26
C ARG A 36 -10.01 4.28 -4.35
N HIS A 37 -9.25 4.64 -3.32
CA HIS A 37 -8.67 5.98 -3.18
C HIS A 37 -7.14 6.01 -3.21
N TRP A 38 -6.49 4.88 -3.49
CA TRP A 38 -5.03 4.80 -3.39
C TRP A 38 -4.31 5.80 -4.30
N ARG A 39 -4.86 6.11 -5.48
CA ARG A 39 -4.23 7.10 -6.36
C ARG A 39 -4.21 8.47 -5.72
N THR A 40 -5.34 8.88 -5.14
CA THR A 40 -5.44 10.15 -4.41
C THR A 40 -4.53 10.14 -3.20
N ASP A 41 -4.49 9.03 -2.46
CA ASP A 41 -3.63 8.90 -1.29
C ASP A 41 -2.15 9.06 -1.66
N PHE A 42 -1.72 8.44 -2.75
CA PHE A 42 -0.35 8.58 -3.22
C PHE A 42 -0.03 10.01 -3.68
N ASP A 43 -0.97 10.66 -4.35
CA ASP A 43 -0.80 12.06 -4.77
C ASP A 43 -0.66 12.97 -3.56
N LEU A 44 -1.43 12.73 -2.51
CA LEU A 44 -1.34 13.49 -1.26
C LEU A 44 0.01 13.27 -0.56
N VAL A 45 0.53 12.05 -0.58
CA VAL A 45 1.87 11.76 -0.04
C VAL A 45 2.93 12.55 -0.81
N ALA A 46 2.84 12.56 -2.14
CA ALA A 46 3.76 13.34 -2.97
C ALA A 46 3.69 14.84 -2.65
N ASP A 47 2.47 15.36 -2.44
CA ASP A 47 2.27 16.77 -2.11
C ASP A 47 2.83 17.15 -0.75
N LEU A 48 2.93 16.21 0.19
CA LEU A 48 3.58 16.45 1.48
C LEU A 48 5.08 16.72 1.35
N GLY A 49 5.68 16.34 0.24
CA GLY A 49 7.11 16.54 0.02
C GLY A 49 8.00 15.53 0.73
N VAL A 50 7.44 14.41 1.22
CA VAL A 50 8.25 13.34 1.81
C VAL A 50 8.97 12.56 0.72
N SER A 51 10.18 12.08 1.03
CA SER A 51 11.03 11.43 0.03
C SER A 51 10.86 9.91 0.01
N PHE A 52 10.27 9.34 1.06
CA PHE A 52 10.16 7.89 1.20
C PHE A 52 8.77 7.49 1.66
N LEU A 53 8.25 6.44 1.08
CA LEU A 53 6.98 5.84 1.46
C LEU A 53 7.20 4.36 1.77
N ARG A 54 6.82 3.94 2.98
CA ARG A 54 6.74 2.52 3.31
C ARG A 54 5.40 1.99 2.82
N PHE A 55 5.44 1.08 1.88
CA PHE A 55 4.23 0.49 1.30
C PHE A 55 4.50 -0.94 0.88
N GLY A 56 3.54 -1.83 1.14
CA GLY A 56 3.56 -3.21 0.67
C GLY A 56 2.24 -3.57 0.02
N PRO A 57 2.25 -4.25 -1.14
CA PRO A 57 1.03 -4.75 -1.73
C PRO A 57 0.33 -5.75 -0.79
N PRO A 58 -1.02 -5.82 -0.80
CA PRO A 58 -1.73 -6.74 0.08
C PRO A 58 -1.52 -8.19 -0.35
N LEU A 59 -0.93 -8.99 0.56
CA LEU A 59 -0.56 -10.36 0.25
C LEU A 59 -1.76 -11.23 -0.12
N HIS A 60 -2.89 -11.06 0.57
CA HIS A 60 -4.08 -11.87 0.35
C HIS A 60 -4.73 -11.62 -1.01
N ARG A 61 -4.45 -10.50 -1.66
CA ARG A 61 -4.92 -10.20 -3.01
C ARG A 61 -3.90 -10.58 -4.07
N THR A 62 -2.66 -10.80 -3.67
CA THR A 62 -1.55 -11.13 -4.56
C THR A 62 -1.29 -12.63 -4.61
N TYR A 63 -1.24 -13.28 -3.45
CA TYR A 63 -0.99 -14.72 -3.35
C TYR A 63 -2.32 -15.46 -3.32
N LEU A 64 -2.59 -16.23 -4.37
CA LEU A 64 -3.87 -16.92 -4.55
C LEU A 64 -3.79 -18.43 -4.27
N GLY A 65 -2.64 -18.93 -3.87
CA GLY A 65 -2.42 -20.34 -3.60
C GLY A 65 -1.07 -20.78 -4.13
N ALA A 66 -0.77 -22.10 -4.06
CA ALA A 66 0.51 -22.60 -4.50
C ALA A 66 0.79 -22.22 -5.96
N ASP A 67 1.90 -21.52 -6.19
CA ASP A 67 2.37 -21.06 -7.51
C ASP A 67 1.36 -20.19 -8.28
N ARG A 68 0.42 -19.54 -7.56
CA ARG A 68 -0.60 -18.69 -8.19
C ARG A 68 -0.55 -17.30 -7.58
N TYR A 69 -0.35 -16.28 -8.44
CA TYR A 69 -0.23 -14.88 -8.03
C TYR A 69 -1.04 -13.98 -8.95
N ASP A 70 -1.63 -12.95 -8.37
CA ASP A 70 -2.26 -11.86 -9.12
C ASP A 70 -1.47 -10.58 -8.80
N TRP A 71 -0.65 -10.13 -9.74
CA TRP A 71 0.20 -8.97 -9.56
C TRP A 71 -0.44 -7.66 -10.03
N SER A 72 -1.69 -7.71 -10.52
CA SER A 72 -2.32 -6.55 -11.17
C SER A 72 -2.36 -5.32 -10.26
N PHE A 73 -2.78 -5.47 -9.01
CA PHE A 73 -2.85 -4.34 -8.09
C PHE A 73 -1.45 -3.85 -7.71
N ALA A 74 -0.51 -4.77 -7.48
CA ALA A 74 0.88 -4.41 -7.18
C ALA A 74 1.51 -3.66 -8.36
N ASP A 75 1.28 -4.11 -9.59
CA ASP A 75 1.81 -3.45 -10.78
C ASP A 75 1.28 -2.03 -10.93
N GLU A 76 -0.02 -1.82 -10.71
CA GLU A 76 -0.62 -0.50 -10.80
C GLU A 76 -0.09 0.45 -9.72
N THR A 77 -0.05 0.00 -8.47
CA THR A 77 0.36 0.85 -7.35
C THR A 77 1.85 1.18 -7.40
N LEU A 78 2.69 0.18 -7.62
CA LEU A 78 4.14 0.40 -7.71
C LEU A 78 4.50 1.22 -8.96
N GLY A 79 3.77 1.01 -10.06
CA GLY A 79 3.95 1.82 -11.27
C GLY A 79 3.63 3.29 -11.02
N ARG A 80 2.56 3.59 -10.28
CA ARG A 80 2.21 4.97 -9.94
C ARG A 80 3.26 5.61 -9.03
N LEU A 81 3.75 4.87 -8.04
CA LEU A 81 4.80 5.37 -7.16
C LEU A 81 6.06 5.73 -7.95
N LYS A 82 6.41 4.91 -8.93
CA LYS A 82 7.55 5.19 -9.79
C LYS A 82 7.34 6.48 -10.59
N GLN A 83 6.12 6.75 -11.06
CA GLN A 83 5.80 7.98 -11.79
C GLN A 83 5.91 9.23 -10.89
N LEU A 84 5.59 9.09 -9.61
CA LEU A 84 5.62 10.20 -8.65
C LEU A 84 7.02 10.52 -8.12
N ASP A 85 7.96 9.63 -8.34
CA ASP A 85 9.33 9.78 -7.85
C ASP A 85 10.09 10.90 -8.58
#